data_557533f5bfef6813ba19f92e7e7ab381
#
_entry.id   557533f5bfef6813ba19f92e7e7ab381
#
_cell.length_a   1.000
_cell.length_b   1.000
_cell.length_c   1.000
_cell.angle_alpha   90.00
_cell.angle_beta   90.00
_cell.angle_gamma   90.00
#
_symmetry.space_group_name_H-M   'P 1'
#
loop_
_entity.id
_entity.type
_entity.pdbx_description
1 polymer ?
#
loop_
_entity_poly.entity_id
_entity_poly.type
_entity_poly.pdbx_seq_one_letter_code
_entity_poly.pdbx_strand_id
1 'polypeptide(L)'
;MAAPVVIRDLPDIGVTVVSRWVFNCYVVHDRGDGRPMVVDLGLPSQLPVVREVLRDHGQDPDDLGAVIATHGHVDHVAGLTALRPDDRVDILLPRTVEDMLAGSRALRSPGPAAMSRILPVVAEQPRDWSALGEMRPLMGRIGYDRRHIAFPRTPDGWLDDGASLPGGSDWTVVHAPGHTDDATCLYHAPTRTLISGDSVVSFEGRAWCNPEYVDAAHSASTAERLRSLPVEHLLPGHGLVVTGSDVMGEAWSHDDRPPRSGRLRALWRIAVDRAAHRHG
;
A
#
# COMPACT_ATOMS: atom_id res chain seq x y z
N MET A 1 -14.25 -19.96 6.92
CA MET A 1 -13.48 -19.22 7.96
C MET A 1 -12.75 -18.09 7.27
N ALA A 2 -12.74 -16.86 7.84
CA ALA A 2 -11.90 -15.79 7.33
C ALA A 2 -10.44 -16.23 7.44
N ALA A 3 -9.61 -15.93 6.42
CA ALA A 3 -8.18 -16.13 6.54
C ALA A 3 -7.63 -15.26 7.68
N PRO A 4 -6.69 -15.75 8.48
CA PRO A 4 -6.17 -14.98 9.60
C PRO A 4 -5.44 -13.74 9.08
N VAL A 5 -5.57 -12.63 9.82
CA VAL A 5 -4.68 -11.48 9.66
C VAL A 5 -3.26 -11.97 9.96
N VAL A 6 -2.33 -11.65 9.08
CA VAL A 6 -0.92 -11.96 9.26
C VAL A 6 -0.24 -10.73 9.85
N ILE A 7 0.31 -10.87 11.04
CA ILE A 7 1.11 -9.84 11.71
C ILE A 7 2.57 -10.27 11.65
N ARG A 8 3.45 -9.39 11.20
CA ARG A 8 4.88 -9.65 11.12
C ARG A 8 5.66 -8.43 11.59
N ASP A 9 6.40 -8.59 12.68
CA ASP A 9 7.31 -7.57 13.16
C ASP A 9 8.62 -7.56 12.35
N LEU A 10 9.10 -6.35 12.09
CA LEU A 10 10.37 -6.04 11.46
C LEU A 10 11.15 -5.10 12.41
N PRO A 11 11.67 -5.64 13.55
CA PRO A 11 12.21 -4.81 14.62
C PRO A 11 13.44 -4.00 14.18
N ASP A 12 14.23 -4.52 13.25
CA ASP A 12 15.44 -3.83 12.75
C ASP A 12 15.13 -2.51 12.05
N ILE A 13 13.88 -2.34 11.59
CA ILE A 13 13.42 -1.13 10.90
C ILE A 13 12.25 -0.44 11.62
N GLY A 14 11.84 -0.93 12.79
CA GLY A 14 10.78 -0.34 13.61
C GLY A 14 9.39 -0.37 12.98
N VAL A 15 9.09 -1.41 12.19
CA VAL A 15 7.81 -1.53 11.46
C VAL A 15 7.15 -2.87 11.75
N THR A 16 5.83 -2.86 11.94
CA THR A 16 5.00 -4.07 11.93
C THR A 16 4.10 -4.09 10.69
N VAL A 17 4.11 -5.19 9.96
CA VAL A 17 3.23 -5.45 8.82
C VAL A 17 1.94 -6.08 9.31
N VAL A 18 0.81 -5.51 8.94
CA VAL A 18 -0.53 -6.07 9.17
C VAL A 18 -1.15 -6.39 7.82
N SER A 19 -1.02 -7.63 7.38
CA SER A 19 -1.54 -8.07 6.08
C SER A 19 -2.85 -8.82 6.24
N ARG A 20 -3.79 -8.51 5.39
CA ARG A 20 -5.01 -9.29 5.20
C ARG A 20 -5.19 -9.59 3.72
N TRP A 21 -4.91 -10.84 3.32
CA TRP A 21 -4.75 -11.25 1.93
C TRP A 21 -3.69 -10.38 1.22
N VAL A 22 -4.05 -9.66 0.15
CA VAL A 22 -3.14 -8.81 -0.64
C VAL A 22 -3.00 -7.39 -0.08
N PHE A 23 -3.78 -7.03 0.93
CA PHE A 23 -3.83 -5.68 1.49
C PHE A 23 -2.83 -5.56 2.63
N ASN A 24 -1.71 -4.91 2.36
CA ASN A 24 -0.69 -4.62 3.36
C ASN A 24 -0.95 -3.25 4.00
N CYS A 25 -0.86 -3.23 5.32
CA CYS A 25 -0.90 -2.05 6.15
C CYS A 25 0.37 -2.04 7.00
N TYR A 26 1.03 -0.92 7.14
CA TYR A 26 2.29 -0.80 7.86
C TYR A 26 2.13 0.09 9.07
N VAL A 27 2.46 -0.45 10.26
CA VAL A 27 2.56 0.31 11.50
C VAL A 27 4.02 0.68 11.68
N VAL A 28 4.34 1.94 11.57
CA VAL A 28 5.66 2.50 11.88
C VAL A 28 5.60 3.00 13.32
N HIS A 29 6.40 2.40 14.21
CA HIS A 29 6.29 2.60 15.66
C HIS A 29 6.79 3.96 16.14
N ASP A 30 7.68 4.60 15.37
CA ASP A 30 8.12 5.97 15.62
C ASP A 30 8.27 6.71 14.28
N ARG A 31 7.48 7.75 14.09
CA ARG A 31 7.57 8.61 12.91
C ARG A 31 8.64 9.72 13.04
N GLY A 32 9.33 9.81 14.19
CA GLY A 32 10.39 10.77 14.48
C GLY A 32 10.08 11.68 15.69
N ASP A 33 8.83 11.75 16.15
CA ASP A 33 8.38 12.51 17.33
C ASP A 33 7.93 11.60 18.47
N GLY A 34 8.25 10.32 18.41
CA GLY A 34 7.84 9.29 19.37
C GLY A 34 6.40 8.79 19.17
N ARG A 35 5.67 9.29 18.18
CA ARG A 35 4.30 8.84 17.87
C ARG A 35 4.31 7.84 16.72
N PRO A 36 3.47 6.80 16.78
CA PRO A 36 3.32 5.86 15.68
C PRO A 36 2.56 6.50 14.50
N MET A 37 2.79 5.93 13.32
CA MET A 37 1.97 6.20 12.12
C MET A 37 1.57 4.91 11.43
N VAL A 38 0.50 4.96 10.67
CA VAL A 38 0.01 3.87 9.84
C VAL A 38 0.08 4.27 8.38
N VAL A 39 0.59 3.39 7.52
CA VAL A 39 0.61 3.59 6.08
C VAL A 39 -0.29 2.55 5.42
N ASP A 40 -1.18 3.02 4.54
CA ASP A 40 -2.14 2.23 3.77
C ASP A 40 -3.11 1.41 4.63
N LEU A 41 -4.02 2.10 5.32
CA LEU A 41 -5.12 1.47 6.04
C LEU A 41 -6.21 1.05 5.03
N GLY A 42 -6.00 -0.10 4.37
CA GLY A 42 -6.80 -0.53 3.23
C GLY A 42 -8.17 -1.11 3.58
N LEU A 43 -8.32 -1.67 4.80
CA LEU A 43 -9.57 -2.28 5.25
C LEU A 43 -9.98 -1.76 6.64
N PRO A 44 -11.28 -1.50 6.87
CA PRO A 44 -11.77 -1.10 8.20
C PRO A 44 -11.38 -2.06 9.32
N SER A 45 -11.35 -3.36 9.05
CA SER A 45 -10.97 -4.40 10.02
C SER A 45 -9.49 -4.41 10.38
N GLN A 46 -8.62 -3.69 9.66
CA GLN A 46 -7.21 -3.57 10.03
C GLN A 46 -7.01 -2.61 11.20
N LEU A 47 -7.85 -1.58 11.37
CA LEU A 47 -7.68 -0.61 12.45
C LEU A 47 -7.73 -1.22 13.86
N PRO A 48 -8.67 -2.11 14.22
CA PRO A 48 -8.63 -2.81 15.51
C PRO A 48 -7.35 -3.60 15.73
N VAL A 49 -6.82 -4.25 14.67
CA VAL A 49 -5.57 -5.01 14.73
C VAL A 49 -4.37 -4.09 14.91
N VAL A 50 -4.33 -2.96 14.20
CA VAL A 50 -3.30 -1.91 14.39
C VAL A 50 -3.29 -1.44 15.86
N ARG A 51 -4.47 -1.18 16.44
CA ARG A 51 -4.58 -0.78 17.85
C ARG A 51 -4.10 -1.85 18.82
N GLU A 52 -4.27 -3.12 18.49
CA GLU A 52 -3.72 -4.24 19.27
C GLU A 52 -2.20 -4.30 19.15
N VAL A 53 -1.67 -4.21 17.92
CA VAL A 53 -0.21 -4.14 17.65
C VAL A 53 0.44 -3.01 18.46
N LEU A 54 -0.15 -1.82 18.50
CA LEU A 54 0.38 -0.71 19.28
C LEU A 54 0.45 -1.06 20.79
N ARG A 55 -0.61 -1.66 21.36
CA ARG A 55 -0.61 -2.08 22.78
C ARG A 55 0.46 -3.14 23.06
N ASP A 56 0.63 -4.10 22.16
CA ASP A 56 1.63 -5.17 22.30
C ASP A 56 3.06 -4.61 22.28
N HIS A 57 3.26 -3.45 21.64
CA HIS A 57 4.51 -2.69 21.66
C HIS A 57 4.59 -1.64 22.78
N GLY A 58 3.65 -1.67 23.72
CA GLY A 58 3.64 -0.73 24.86
C GLY A 58 3.25 0.70 24.50
N GLN A 59 2.63 0.90 23.34
CA GLN A 59 2.17 2.21 22.86
C GLN A 59 0.66 2.37 23.10
N ASP A 60 0.22 3.59 23.42
CA ASP A 60 -1.20 3.89 23.51
C ASP A 60 -1.79 4.04 22.10
N PRO A 61 -2.83 3.28 21.74
CA PRO A 61 -3.49 3.44 20.44
C PRO A 61 -4.07 4.83 20.19
N ASP A 62 -4.35 5.60 21.24
CA ASP A 62 -4.85 6.98 21.13
C ASP A 62 -3.72 7.98 20.83
N ASP A 63 -2.44 7.56 20.92
CA ASP A 63 -1.27 8.32 20.50
C ASP A 63 -0.94 8.14 19.00
N LEU A 64 -1.74 7.40 18.26
CA LEU A 64 -1.58 7.28 16.81
C LEU A 64 -1.53 8.67 16.16
N GLY A 65 -0.36 9.01 15.59
CA GLY A 65 -0.08 10.35 15.11
C GLY A 65 -0.64 10.65 13.74
N ALA A 66 -0.57 9.67 12.83
CA ALA A 66 -1.04 9.84 11.47
C ALA A 66 -1.49 8.52 10.83
N VAL A 67 -2.43 8.62 9.90
CA VAL A 67 -2.70 7.62 8.87
C VAL A 67 -2.38 8.22 7.52
N ILE A 68 -1.46 7.59 6.81
CA ILE A 68 -0.94 8.04 5.52
C ILE A 68 -1.44 7.08 4.45
N ALA A 69 -1.91 7.59 3.33
CA ALA A 69 -2.14 6.77 2.15
C ALA A 69 -1.09 7.07 1.08
N THR A 70 -0.54 6.02 0.48
CA THR A 70 0.41 6.14 -0.64
C THR A 70 -0.26 6.63 -1.91
N HIS A 71 -1.55 6.34 -2.07
CA HIS A 71 -2.41 6.85 -3.13
C HIS A 71 -3.89 6.65 -2.76
N GLY A 72 -4.80 7.22 -3.52
CA GLY A 72 -6.21 7.30 -3.17
C GLY A 72 -7.08 6.14 -3.63
N HIS A 73 -6.56 4.98 -4.05
CA HIS A 73 -7.38 3.82 -4.36
C HIS A 73 -8.05 3.25 -3.11
N VAL A 74 -9.24 2.67 -3.28
CA VAL A 74 -10.09 2.19 -2.18
C VAL A 74 -9.37 1.22 -1.24
N ASP A 75 -8.53 0.35 -1.76
CA ASP A 75 -7.77 -0.67 -1.03
C ASP A 75 -6.57 -0.15 -0.24
N HIS A 76 -6.31 1.16 -0.30
CA HIS A 76 -5.33 1.86 0.54
C HIS A 76 -5.98 2.84 1.52
N VAL A 77 -7.26 3.20 1.31
CA VAL A 77 -7.94 4.24 2.10
C VAL A 77 -9.26 3.80 2.74
N ALA A 78 -9.80 2.62 2.41
CA ALA A 78 -11.11 2.22 2.92
C ALA A 78 -11.15 2.08 4.45
N GLY A 79 -10.04 1.76 5.08
CA GLY A 79 -9.91 1.70 6.54
C GLY A 79 -10.07 3.05 7.24
N LEU A 80 -9.90 4.17 6.54
CA LEU A 80 -10.17 5.50 7.09
C LEU A 80 -11.63 5.64 7.57
N THR A 81 -12.55 4.84 7.02
CA THR A 81 -13.95 4.80 7.47
C THR A 81 -14.14 4.23 8.87
N ALA A 82 -13.14 3.55 9.42
CA ALA A 82 -13.16 3.03 10.79
C ALA A 82 -12.67 4.05 11.82
N LEU A 83 -12.05 5.14 11.39
CA LEU A 83 -11.68 6.24 12.27
C LEU A 83 -12.93 6.94 12.82
N ARG A 84 -12.91 7.23 14.12
CA ARG A 84 -13.99 7.98 14.76
C ARG A 84 -13.78 9.48 14.56
N PRO A 85 -14.84 10.30 14.63
CA PRO A 85 -14.71 11.75 14.50
C PRO A 85 -13.85 12.41 15.59
N ASP A 86 -13.72 11.76 16.75
CA ASP A 86 -12.94 12.19 17.91
C ASP A 86 -11.50 11.62 17.95
N ASP A 87 -11.15 10.71 17.04
CA ASP A 87 -9.78 10.22 16.90
C ASP A 87 -8.85 11.39 16.50
N ARG A 88 -7.83 11.66 17.34
CA ARG A 88 -6.83 12.70 17.15
C ARG A 88 -5.69 12.21 16.26
N VAL A 89 -6.02 11.79 15.06
CA VAL A 89 -5.08 11.25 14.09
C VAL A 89 -5.13 12.08 12.82
N ASP A 90 -3.97 12.49 12.32
CA ASP A 90 -3.87 13.24 11.06
C ASP A 90 -4.06 12.28 9.87
N ILE A 91 -4.88 12.65 8.90
CA ILE A 91 -4.98 11.96 7.61
C ILE A 91 -4.11 12.72 6.62
N LEU A 92 -3.07 12.06 6.11
CA LEU A 92 -2.14 12.63 5.13
C LEU A 92 -2.27 11.89 3.80
N LEU A 93 -2.53 12.64 2.74
CA LEU A 93 -2.69 12.12 1.37
C LEU A 93 -1.69 12.78 0.42
N PRO A 94 -1.37 12.14 -0.72
CA PRO A 94 -0.53 12.77 -1.74
C PRO A 94 -1.07 14.13 -2.21
N ARG A 95 -0.19 15.11 -2.45
CA ARG A 95 -0.57 16.45 -2.92
C ARG A 95 -1.46 16.42 -4.15
N THR A 96 -1.21 15.50 -5.06
CA THR A 96 -2.00 15.35 -6.29
C THR A 96 -3.49 15.06 -6.03
N VAL A 97 -3.82 14.46 -4.87
CA VAL A 97 -5.23 14.22 -4.47
C VAL A 97 -5.97 15.54 -4.23
N GLU A 98 -5.30 16.60 -3.75
CA GLU A 98 -5.88 17.93 -3.60
C GLU A 98 -6.37 18.48 -4.96
N ASP A 99 -5.54 18.34 -6.01
CA ASP A 99 -5.89 18.76 -7.36
C ASP A 99 -7.09 17.95 -7.91
N MET A 100 -7.13 16.64 -7.58
CA MET A 100 -8.25 15.78 -7.97
C MET A 100 -9.54 16.19 -7.26
N LEU A 101 -9.49 16.49 -5.96
CA LEU A 101 -10.64 16.96 -5.17
C LEU A 101 -11.14 18.32 -5.66
N ALA A 102 -10.22 19.21 -6.06
CA ALA A 102 -10.54 20.51 -6.65
C ALA A 102 -11.08 20.41 -8.10
N GLY A 103 -11.04 19.22 -8.71
CA GLY A 103 -11.45 19.01 -10.11
C GLY A 103 -10.48 19.60 -11.14
N SER A 104 -9.28 20.03 -10.73
CA SER A 104 -8.24 20.57 -11.60
C SER A 104 -7.42 19.46 -12.29
N ARG A 105 -7.48 18.22 -11.77
CA ARG A 105 -6.85 17.03 -12.33
C ARG A 105 -7.88 15.94 -12.58
N ALA A 106 -7.81 15.30 -13.75
CA ALA A 106 -8.68 14.18 -14.11
C ALA A 106 -8.38 12.93 -13.28
N LEU A 107 -9.43 12.20 -12.89
CA LEU A 107 -9.30 10.89 -12.25
C LEU A 107 -8.92 9.83 -13.28
N ARG A 108 -7.80 9.15 -13.07
CA ARG A 108 -7.34 8.04 -13.90
C ARG A 108 -7.17 6.79 -13.04
N SER A 109 -7.70 5.67 -13.47
CA SER A 109 -7.47 4.37 -12.85
C SER A 109 -7.07 3.35 -13.90
N PRO A 110 -6.22 2.39 -13.57
CA PRO A 110 -5.86 1.32 -14.49
C PRO A 110 -7.09 0.60 -15.02
N GLY A 111 -7.04 0.19 -16.29
CA GLY A 111 -8.13 -0.58 -16.89
C GLY A 111 -8.07 -2.05 -16.51
N PRO A 112 -9.17 -2.83 -16.73
CA PRO A 112 -9.21 -4.26 -16.36
C PRO A 112 -8.08 -5.11 -16.96
N ALA A 113 -7.60 -4.75 -18.14
CA ALA A 113 -6.47 -5.42 -18.78
C ALA A 113 -5.15 -5.17 -18.04
N ALA A 114 -4.94 -3.96 -17.52
CA ALA A 114 -3.78 -3.64 -16.68
C ALA A 114 -3.88 -4.37 -15.33
N MET A 115 -5.05 -4.29 -14.66
CA MET A 115 -5.31 -4.99 -13.40
C MET A 115 -5.05 -6.50 -13.48
N SER A 116 -5.26 -7.12 -14.65
CA SER A 116 -4.97 -8.54 -14.83
C SER A 116 -3.48 -8.89 -14.77
N ARG A 117 -2.58 -7.92 -14.89
CA ARG A 117 -1.14 -8.15 -14.90
C ARG A 117 -0.59 -8.50 -13.53
N ILE A 118 -1.21 -8.02 -12.44
CA ILE A 118 -0.81 -8.32 -11.05
C ILE A 118 -1.44 -9.61 -10.48
N LEU A 119 -2.23 -10.35 -11.26
CA LEU A 119 -2.80 -11.63 -10.80
C LEU A 119 -1.79 -12.61 -10.19
N PRO A 120 -0.53 -12.70 -10.65
CA PRO A 120 0.48 -13.52 -9.98
C PRO A 120 0.73 -13.12 -8.53
N VAL A 121 0.80 -11.81 -8.23
CA VAL A 121 0.97 -11.27 -6.88
C VAL A 121 -0.24 -11.63 -6.01
N VAL A 122 -1.43 -11.41 -6.53
CA VAL A 122 -2.70 -11.76 -5.85
C VAL A 122 -2.79 -13.24 -5.49
N ALA A 123 -2.22 -14.12 -6.34
CA ALA A 123 -2.26 -15.57 -6.13
C ALA A 123 -1.19 -16.10 -5.18
N GLU A 124 -0.15 -15.32 -4.88
CA GLU A 124 0.94 -15.74 -4.00
C GLU A 124 0.52 -15.73 -2.53
N GLN A 125 -0.33 -14.79 -2.13
CA GLN A 125 -0.76 -14.63 -0.74
C GLN A 125 -1.99 -15.51 -0.41
N PRO A 126 -2.14 -15.95 0.85
CA PRO A 126 -3.32 -16.70 1.29
C PRO A 126 -4.59 -15.87 1.06
N ARG A 127 -5.60 -16.48 0.40
CA ARG A 127 -6.82 -15.78 0.02
C ARG A 127 -7.76 -15.57 1.19
N ASP A 128 -8.30 -14.35 1.24
CA ASP A 128 -9.41 -13.99 2.12
C ASP A 128 -10.53 -13.32 1.33
N TRP A 129 -11.51 -14.11 0.91
CA TRP A 129 -12.67 -13.60 0.20
C TRP A 129 -13.53 -12.66 1.06
N SER A 130 -13.42 -12.75 2.39
CA SER A 130 -14.14 -11.85 3.29
C SER A 130 -13.57 -10.42 3.24
N ALA A 131 -12.27 -10.26 2.93
CA ALA A 131 -11.66 -8.96 2.70
C ALA A 131 -12.29 -8.23 1.51
N LEU A 132 -12.54 -8.95 0.39
CA LEU A 132 -13.29 -8.37 -0.74
C LEU A 132 -14.75 -8.06 -0.37
N GLY A 133 -15.39 -8.91 0.45
CA GLY A 133 -16.73 -8.67 0.97
C GLY A 133 -16.82 -7.38 1.79
N GLU A 134 -15.78 -7.08 2.56
CA GLU A 134 -15.66 -5.86 3.35
C GLU A 134 -15.41 -4.62 2.48
N MET A 135 -14.53 -4.73 1.49
CA MET A 135 -14.17 -3.62 0.60
C MET A 135 -15.29 -3.29 -0.40
N ARG A 136 -16.01 -4.30 -0.92
CA ARG A 136 -17.00 -4.13 -1.98
C ARG A 136 -18.05 -3.03 -1.75
N PRO A 137 -18.66 -2.87 -0.56
CA PRO A 137 -19.63 -1.80 -0.31
C PRO A 137 -19.00 -0.41 -0.26
N LEU A 138 -17.67 -0.31 -0.13
CA LEU A 138 -16.89 0.94 -0.07
C LEU A 138 -16.38 1.39 -1.45
N MET A 139 -16.31 0.46 -2.41
CA MET A 139 -15.95 0.78 -3.79
C MET A 139 -16.89 1.84 -4.38
N GLY A 140 -16.30 2.88 -5.01
CA GLY A 140 -17.06 4.03 -5.54
C GLY A 140 -17.62 4.97 -4.47
N ARG A 141 -17.29 4.78 -3.18
CA ARG A 141 -17.69 5.65 -2.07
C ARG A 141 -16.51 6.28 -1.34
N ILE A 142 -15.39 5.57 -1.27
CA ILE A 142 -14.16 5.99 -0.61
C ILE A 142 -13.00 5.82 -1.58
N GLY A 143 -12.04 6.75 -1.49
CA GLY A 143 -10.98 6.86 -2.48
C GLY A 143 -11.50 7.44 -3.78
N TYR A 144 -10.87 7.08 -4.87
CA TYR A 144 -11.34 7.50 -6.19
C TYR A 144 -11.44 6.34 -7.19
N ASP A 145 -12.32 6.52 -8.15
CA ASP A 145 -12.34 5.79 -9.40
C ASP A 145 -12.30 6.80 -10.58
N ARG A 146 -12.68 6.40 -11.77
CA ARG A 146 -12.69 7.30 -12.95
C ARG A 146 -13.74 8.42 -12.89
N ARG A 147 -14.67 8.40 -11.94
CA ARG A 147 -15.85 9.26 -11.92
C ARG A 147 -16.10 9.93 -10.58
N HIS A 148 -15.53 9.41 -9.53
CA HIS A 148 -15.87 9.81 -8.17
C HIS A 148 -14.61 9.84 -7.31
N ILE A 149 -14.54 10.81 -6.40
CA ILE A 149 -13.53 10.91 -5.36
C ILE A 149 -14.22 11.32 -4.06
N ALA A 150 -13.97 10.60 -2.98
CA ALA A 150 -14.48 10.93 -1.66
C ALA A 150 -13.56 10.36 -0.57
N PHE A 151 -13.52 11.08 0.56
CA PHE A 151 -12.86 10.63 1.78
C PHE A 151 -13.80 10.85 2.97
N PRO A 152 -13.68 10.08 4.08
CA PRO A 152 -14.60 10.16 5.21
C PRO A 152 -14.57 11.52 5.93
N ARG A 153 -13.43 12.20 5.85
CA ARG A 153 -13.25 13.59 6.29
C ARG A 153 -12.20 14.27 5.40
N THR A 154 -12.11 15.59 5.49
CA THR A 154 -11.06 16.38 4.84
C THR A 154 -9.69 15.92 5.34
N PRO A 155 -8.71 15.67 4.48
CA PRO A 155 -7.35 15.39 4.88
C PRO A 155 -6.76 16.54 5.72
N ASP A 156 -5.94 16.20 6.70
CA ASP A 156 -5.32 17.17 7.61
C ASP A 156 -4.02 17.75 7.01
N GLY A 157 -3.45 17.08 6.00
CA GLY A 157 -2.26 17.54 5.29
C GLY A 157 -1.99 16.79 4.00
N TRP A 158 -1.01 17.29 3.27
CA TRP A 158 -0.63 16.80 1.95
C TRP A 158 0.84 16.40 1.93
N LEU A 159 1.13 15.33 1.22
CA LEU A 159 2.48 14.80 1.01
C LEU A 159 3.08 15.47 -0.25
N ASP A 160 4.07 16.31 -0.03
CA ASP A 160 4.83 16.97 -1.09
C ASP A 160 6.11 16.21 -1.42
N ASP A 161 6.47 16.11 -2.69
CA ASP A 161 7.70 15.44 -3.14
C ASP A 161 8.95 16.03 -2.49
N GLY A 162 9.81 15.17 -1.95
CA GLY A 162 11.05 15.54 -1.27
C GLY A 162 10.85 16.09 0.15
N ALA A 163 9.62 16.26 0.62
CA ALA A 163 9.36 16.71 1.98
C ALA A 163 9.59 15.57 3.00
N SER A 164 10.01 15.95 4.22
CA SER A 164 9.96 15.04 5.37
C SER A 164 8.53 14.94 5.89
N LEU A 165 8.17 13.78 6.44
CA LEU A 165 6.88 13.66 7.13
C LEU A 165 6.83 14.57 8.38
N PRO A 166 5.64 15.02 8.80
CA PRO A 166 5.47 15.79 10.04
C PRO A 166 6.07 15.08 11.26
N GLY A 167 6.60 15.85 12.21
CA GLY A 167 7.20 15.33 13.44
C GLY A 167 8.74 15.26 13.43
N GLY A 168 9.41 15.82 12.41
CA GLY A 168 10.88 15.78 12.32
C GLY A 168 11.41 14.42 11.85
N SER A 169 10.60 13.70 11.11
CA SER A 169 10.82 12.34 10.63
C SER A 169 11.99 12.23 9.64
N ASP A 170 12.73 11.13 9.72
CA ASP A 170 13.71 10.71 8.69
C ASP A 170 13.03 10.09 7.45
N TRP A 171 11.71 9.98 7.45
CA TRP A 171 10.92 9.55 6.30
C TRP A 171 10.76 10.67 5.29
N THR A 172 11.18 10.43 4.07
CA THR A 172 11.06 11.36 2.94
C THR A 172 9.97 10.89 1.99
N VAL A 173 9.13 11.81 1.58
CA VAL A 173 8.11 11.60 0.55
C VAL A 173 8.76 11.52 -0.83
N VAL A 174 8.44 10.50 -1.59
CA VAL A 174 8.93 10.31 -2.97
C VAL A 174 7.72 10.19 -3.89
N HIS A 175 7.38 11.24 -4.64
CA HIS A 175 6.34 11.17 -5.65
C HIS A 175 6.74 10.18 -6.74
N ALA A 176 5.90 9.19 -6.98
CA ALA A 176 6.21 8.00 -7.77
C ALA A 176 5.07 7.66 -8.76
N PRO A 177 4.66 8.61 -9.63
CA PRO A 177 3.53 8.43 -10.53
C PRO A 177 3.78 7.33 -11.55
N GLY A 178 2.72 6.73 -12.04
CA GLY A 178 2.76 5.66 -13.04
C GLY A 178 1.62 4.69 -12.84
N HIS A 179 1.58 3.99 -11.70
CA HIS A 179 0.41 3.20 -11.30
C HIS A 179 -0.83 4.10 -11.24
N THR A 180 -0.72 5.20 -10.53
CA THR A 180 -1.66 6.32 -10.53
C THR A 180 -0.90 7.64 -10.64
N ASP A 181 -1.61 8.75 -10.84
CA ASP A 181 -1.01 10.08 -10.92
C ASP A 181 -0.56 10.61 -9.56
N ASP A 182 -1.19 10.15 -8.49
CA ASP A 182 -0.92 10.53 -7.10
C ASP A 182 -0.02 9.54 -6.36
N ALA A 183 0.39 8.44 -7.01
CA ALA A 183 1.21 7.43 -6.37
C ALA A 183 2.46 8.04 -5.71
N THR A 184 2.68 7.66 -4.46
CA THR A 184 3.71 8.21 -3.58
C THR A 184 4.34 7.08 -2.78
N CYS A 185 5.65 7.11 -2.63
CA CYS A 185 6.41 6.22 -1.75
C CYS A 185 6.91 7.00 -0.53
N LEU A 186 7.24 6.29 0.53
CA LEU A 186 7.94 6.83 1.69
C LEU A 186 9.29 6.14 1.81
N TYR A 187 10.36 6.90 1.85
CA TYR A 187 11.72 6.38 1.98
C TYR A 187 12.34 6.80 3.30
N HIS A 188 12.87 5.84 4.05
CA HIS A 188 13.58 6.05 5.31
C HIS A 188 15.07 5.75 5.10
N ALA A 189 15.86 6.81 5.00
CA ALA A 189 17.29 6.71 4.67
C ALA A 189 18.12 5.95 5.72
N PRO A 190 17.90 6.14 7.04
CA PRO A 190 18.69 5.43 8.05
C PRO A 190 18.62 3.90 7.95
N THR A 191 17.43 3.35 7.68
CA THR A 191 17.21 1.90 7.56
C THR A 191 17.11 1.43 6.12
N ARG A 192 17.29 2.34 5.13
CA ARG A 192 17.15 2.04 3.69
C ARG A 192 15.85 1.32 3.35
N THR A 193 14.77 1.77 4.00
CA THR A 193 13.42 1.20 3.86
C THR A 193 12.59 2.01 2.89
N LEU A 194 11.92 1.34 1.97
CA LEU A 194 10.97 1.93 1.03
C LEU A 194 9.59 1.33 1.24
N ILE A 195 8.61 2.13 1.68
CA ILE A 195 7.19 1.80 1.60
C ILE A 195 6.73 2.32 0.24
N SER A 196 6.43 1.42 -0.68
CA SER A 196 6.24 1.78 -2.09
C SER A 196 4.80 1.96 -2.52
N GLY A 197 3.82 1.64 -1.64
CA GLY A 197 2.45 1.49 -2.11
C GLY A 197 2.44 0.60 -3.36
N ASP A 198 1.71 1.02 -4.36
CA ASP A 198 1.57 0.27 -5.61
C ASP A 198 2.53 0.74 -6.72
N SER A 199 3.49 1.60 -6.45
CA SER A 199 4.53 1.91 -7.43
C SER A 199 5.45 0.72 -7.70
N VAL A 200 5.68 -0.12 -6.65
CA VAL A 200 6.43 -1.38 -6.73
C VAL A 200 5.66 -2.43 -5.95
N VAL A 201 5.40 -3.55 -6.58
CA VAL A 201 4.84 -4.76 -5.94
C VAL A 201 5.93 -5.80 -5.77
N SER A 202 5.64 -6.91 -5.09
CA SER A 202 6.59 -8.02 -5.03
C SER A 202 5.98 -9.33 -5.50
N PHE A 203 6.81 -10.19 -6.10
CA PHE A 203 6.42 -11.52 -6.53
C PHE A 203 7.62 -12.48 -6.44
N GLU A 204 7.42 -13.67 -5.88
CA GLU A 204 8.46 -14.69 -5.67
C GLU A 204 9.73 -14.13 -4.97
N GLY A 205 9.53 -13.27 -3.95
CA GLY A 205 10.62 -12.68 -3.16
C GLY A 205 11.43 -11.59 -3.89
N ARG A 206 10.94 -11.08 -5.01
CA ARG A 206 11.60 -10.05 -5.81
C ARG A 206 10.70 -8.85 -6.02
N ALA A 207 11.29 -7.66 -6.00
CA ALA A 207 10.63 -6.42 -6.36
C ALA A 207 10.24 -6.41 -7.84
N TRP A 208 9.09 -5.81 -8.14
CA TRP A 208 8.58 -5.66 -9.50
C TRP A 208 7.94 -4.28 -9.65
N CYS A 209 8.53 -3.41 -10.47
CA CYS A 209 7.90 -2.14 -10.82
C CYS A 209 6.51 -2.45 -11.38
N ASN A 210 5.48 -1.86 -10.80
CA ASN A 210 4.11 -2.33 -11.00
C ASN A 210 3.71 -2.33 -12.50
N PRO A 211 3.33 -3.48 -13.06
CA PRO A 211 2.89 -3.58 -14.46
C PRO A 211 1.47 -3.02 -14.67
N GLU A 212 0.77 -2.70 -13.60
CA GLU A 212 -0.53 -2.03 -13.61
C GLU A 212 -0.34 -0.52 -13.49
N TYR A 213 -0.42 0.19 -14.61
CA TYR A 213 -0.18 1.63 -14.67
C TYR A 213 -1.19 2.37 -15.55
N VAL A 214 -1.39 3.65 -15.28
CA VAL A 214 -2.15 4.59 -16.11
C VAL A 214 -1.25 5.34 -17.08
N ASP A 215 0.06 5.39 -16.82
CA ASP A 215 1.05 6.13 -17.60
C ASP A 215 2.40 5.40 -17.63
N ALA A 216 2.76 4.88 -18.82
CA ALA A 216 3.99 4.09 -18.99
C ALA A 216 5.26 4.95 -18.85
N ALA A 217 5.23 6.20 -19.33
CA ALA A 217 6.40 7.08 -19.26
C ALA A 217 6.70 7.49 -17.82
N HIS A 218 5.66 7.84 -17.06
CA HIS A 218 5.80 8.08 -15.63
C HIS A 218 6.26 6.84 -14.87
N SER A 219 5.71 5.66 -15.18
CA SER A 219 6.14 4.40 -14.56
C SER A 219 7.63 4.11 -14.80
N ALA A 220 8.12 4.35 -16.02
CA ALA A 220 9.55 4.19 -16.35
C ALA A 220 10.43 5.18 -15.58
N SER A 221 10.07 6.47 -15.58
CA SER A 221 10.81 7.51 -14.84
C SER A 221 10.81 7.25 -13.33
N THR A 222 9.68 6.82 -12.77
CA THR A 222 9.57 6.41 -11.36
C THR A 222 10.50 5.23 -11.07
N ALA A 223 10.53 4.21 -11.94
CA ALA A 223 11.41 3.07 -11.77
C ALA A 223 12.89 3.46 -11.75
N GLU A 224 13.32 4.38 -12.62
CA GLU A 224 14.69 4.93 -12.62
C GLU A 224 14.99 5.67 -11.32
N ARG A 225 14.06 6.54 -10.89
CA ARG A 225 14.20 7.27 -9.63
C ARG A 225 14.34 6.34 -8.43
N LEU A 226 13.47 5.34 -8.31
CA LEU A 226 13.50 4.39 -7.19
C LEU A 226 14.75 3.50 -7.21
N ARG A 227 15.28 3.16 -8.38
CA ARG A 227 16.58 2.44 -8.51
C ARG A 227 17.77 3.28 -8.07
N SER A 228 17.67 4.60 -8.05
CA SER A 228 18.76 5.45 -7.53
C SER A 228 18.81 5.50 -6.00
N LEU A 229 17.80 4.98 -5.31
CA LEU A 229 17.76 4.90 -3.85
C LEU A 229 18.41 3.58 -3.39
N PRO A 230 19.27 3.62 -2.36
CA PRO A 230 19.84 2.41 -1.76
C PRO A 230 18.78 1.72 -0.88
N VAL A 231 17.93 0.88 -1.48
CA VAL A 231 16.84 0.17 -0.80
C VAL A 231 17.28 -1.22 -0.38
N GLU A 232 17.25 -1.49 0.93
CA GLU A 232 17.49 -2.82 1.51
C GLU A 232 16.18 -3.50 1.94
N HIS A 233 15.15 -2.71 2.29
CA HIS A 233 13.84 -3.21 2.71
C HIS A 233 12.75 -2.58 1.86
N LEU A 234 12.06 -3.40 1.06
CA LEU A 234 10.88 -3.00 0.31
C LEU A 234 9.63 -3.49 1.00
N LEU A 235 8.72 -2.56 1.28
CA LEU A 235 7.41 -2.77 1.89
C LEU A 235 6.33 -2.38 0.87
N PRO A 236 5.86 -3.32 0.03
CA PRO A 236 4.94 -3.01 -1.08
C PRO A 236 3.48 -2.97 -0.63
N GLY A 237 2.62 -2.23 -1.32
CA GLY A 237 1.16 -2.27 -1.11
C GLY A 237 0.60 -3.67 -1.32
N HIS A 238 1.11 -4.38 -2.33
CA HIS A 238 0.74 -5.77 -2.64
C HIS A 238 1.96 -6.66 -2.81
N GLY A 239 1.87 -7.89 -2.27
CA GLY A 239 2.95 -8.86 -2.24
C GLY A 239 3.63 -8.95 -0.88
N LEU A 240 4.75 -9.65 -0.81
CA LEU A 240 5.49 -9.86 0.43
C LEU A 240 6.63 -8.84 0.58
N VAL A 241 7.02 -8.55 1.81
CA VAL A 241 8.23 -7.76 2.10
C VAL A 241 9.46 -8.40 1.47
N VAL A 242 10.27 -7.60 0.78
CA VAL A 242 11.53 -8.04 0.17
C VAL A 242 12.69 -7.38 0.89
N THR A 243 13.71 -8.17 1.24
CA THR A 243 14.93 -7.69 1.89
C THR A 243 16.15 -8.17 1.11
N GLY A 244 17.11 -7.29 0.87
CA GLY A 244 18.34 -7.56 0.12
C GLY A 244 19.26 -6.35 0.10
N SER A 245 20.46 -6.49 -0.43
CA SER A 245 21.45 -5.42 -0.48
C SER A 245 21.20 -4.37 -1.57
N ASP A 246 20.41 -4.70 -2.59
CA ASP A 246 20.06 -3.82 -3.72
C ASP A 246 18.71 -4.22 -4.32
N VAL A 247 17.66 -4.10 -3.49
CA VAL A 247 16.32 -4.57 -3.84
C VAL A 247 15.79 -3.91 -5.10
N MET A 248 16.04 -2.61 -5.27
CA MET A 248 15.52 -1.88 -6.44
C MET A 248 16.40 -2.04 -7.68
N GLY A 249 17.71 -2.23 -7.53
CA GLY A 249 18.59 -2.55 -8.67
C GLY A 249 18.25 -3.90 -9.30
N GLU A 250 17.83 -4.86 -8.49
CA GLU A 250 17.40 -6.19 -8.94
C GLU A 250 15.95 -6.26 -9.38
N ALA A 251 15.15 -5.18 -9.22
CA ALA A 251 13.73 -5.19 -9.51
C ALA A 251 13.42 -5.45 -10.97
N TRP A 252 12.40 -6.26 -11.24
CA TRP A 252 11.82 -6.37 -12.58
C TRP A 252 11.22 -5.03 -13.02
N SER A 253 11.33 -4.74 -14.31
CA SER A 253 10.66 -3.59 -14.92
C SER A 253 9.15 -3.85 -15.06
N HIS A 254 8.38 -2.78 -15.24
CA HIS A 254 6.93 -2.87 -15.45
C HIS A 254 6.53 -3.65 -16.72
N ASP A 255 7.43 -3.75 -17.71
CA ASP A 255 7.20 -4.54 -18.94
C ASP A 255 7.67 -5.99 -18.83
N ASP A 256 8.43 -6.33 -17.78
CA ASP A 256 8.86 -7.70 -17.54
C ASP A 256 7.65 -8.59 -17.22
N ARG A 257 7.74 -9.83 -17.66
CA ARG A 257 6.72 -10.84 -17.37
C ARG A 257 7.29 -11.85 -16.39
N PRO A 258 6.62 -12.09 -15.26
CA PRO A 258 7.04 -13.14 -14.37
C PRO A 258 7.10 -14.48 -15.12
N PRO A 259 7.95 -15.41 -14.69
CA PRO A 259 8.09 -16.73 -15.32
C PRO A 259 6.72 -17.39 -15.57
N ARG A 260 6.55 -18.06 -16.71
CA ARG A 260 5.29 -18.75 -17.07
C ARG A 260 4.81 -19.72 -15.98
N SER A 261 5.75 -20.31 -15.24
CA SER A 261 5.46 -21.16 -14.08
C SER A 261 4.69 -20.47 -12.97
N GLY A 262 4.97 -19.19 -12.70
CA GLY A 262 4.23 -18.40 -11.71
C GLY A 262 2.79 -18.13 -12.13
N ARG A 263 2.56 -17.77 -13.40
CA ARG A 263 1.20 -17.55 -13.95
C ARG A 263 0.35 -18.82 -13.94
N LEU A 264 0.93 -19.94 -14.34
CA LEU A 264 0.22 -21.23 -14.33
C LEU A 264 -0.10 -21.69 -12.92
N ARG A 265 0.84 -21.52 -11.97
CA ARG A 265 0.60 -21.80 -10.54
C ARG A 265 -0.49 -20.88 -9.97
N ALA A 266 -0.50 -19.59 -10.32
CA ALA A 266 -1.52 -18.66 -9.92
C ALA A 266 -2.91 -19.06 -10.42
N LEU A 267 -3.04 -19.35 -11.72
CA LEU A 267 -4.30 -19.80 -12.33
C LEU A 267 -4.77 -21.15 -11.75
N TRP A 268 -3.85 -22.09 -11.52
CA TRP A 268 -4.15 -23.37 -10.90
C TRP A 268 -4.66 -23.20 -9.46
N ARG A 269 -4.00 -22.38 -8.64
CA ARG A 269 -4.45 -22.06 -7.28
C ARG A 269 -5.84 -21.41 -7.30
N ILE A 270 -6.10 -20.45 -8.22
CA ILE A 270 -7.44 -19.86 -8.40
C ILE A 270 -8.50 -20.91 -8.74
N ALA A 271 -8.17 -21.87 -9.57
CA ALA A 271 -9.09 -22.93 -9.97
C ALA A 271 -9.40 -23.92 -8.83
N VAL A 272 -8.37 -24.33 -8.08
CA VAL A 272 -8.48 -25.29 -6.97
C VAL A 272 -9.31 -24.71 -5.83
N ASP A 273 -9.08 -23.43 -5.44
CA ASP A 273 -9.83 -22.83 -4.36
C ASP A 273 -11.30 -22.57 -4.72
N ARG A 274 -11.59 -22.23 -5.99
CA ARG A 274 -12.99 -22.14 -6.47
C ARG A 274 -13.71 -23.48 -6.40
N ALA A 275 -12.99 -24.58 -6.63
CA ALA A 275 -13.57 -25.92 -6.51
C ALA A 275 -13.84 -26.29 -5.04
N ALA A 276 -12.92 -25.98 -4.13
CA ALA A 276 -13.07 -26.24 -2.70
C ALA A 276 -14.25 -25.48 -2.06
N HIS A 277 -14.52 -24.25 -2.52
CA HIS A 277 -15.62 -23.43 -2.00
C HIS A 277 -17.01 -23.75 -2.60
N ARG A 278 -17.08 -24.61 -3.63
CA ARG A 278 -18.37 -25.08 -4.19
C ARG A 278 -18.90 -26.35 -3.51
N HIS A 279 -18.10 -26.99 -2.66
CA HIS A 279 -18.45 -28.25 -1.98
C HIS A 279 -18.46 -28.13 -0.46
N GLY A 280 -18.40 -26.92 0.11
CA GLY A 280 -18.62 -26.58 1.50
C GLY A 280 -19.75 -25.56 1.64
#